data_672e4538f7fc940a9eec9a22c15cddfc
#
_entry.id   672e4538f7fc940a9eec9a22c15cddfc
#
_cell.length_a   1.000
_cell.length_b   1.000
_cell.length_c   1.000
_cell.angle_alpha   90.00
_cell.angle_beta   90.00
_cell.angle_gamma   90.00
#
_symmetry.space_group_name_H-M   'P 1'
#
loop_
_entity.id
_entity.type
_entity.pdbx_description
1 polymer ?
#
loop_
_entity_poly.entity_id
_entity_poly.type
_entity_poly.pdbx_seq_one_letter_code
_entity_poly.pdbx_strand_id
1 'polypeptide(L)'
;MGVVAKRSSMIFYSGNDDHFSHRVRIVLAEKGVAVDIVDVSDEQPPEELADLNPYNSVPTLLDRDLVLYESKVMMEYLDERFPHPPLLPVYPVARAQSRLWMHRIEREWCPMLEQIRSGGKKEADKARKELRESLIGISPIFEDMPYFMSEEFTLVDCCLAPILWRLPELNIELPEKQVKPLLSYMSRVFEREAFKASLNEREKEMRA
;
A
#
# COMPACT_ATOMS: atom_id res chain seq x y z
N MET A 1 34.23 -0.29 -22.78
CA MET A 1 33.49 -1.47 -22.24
C MET A 1 32.16 -0.94 -21.75
N GLY A 2 31.09 -1.20 -22.49
CA GLY A 2 29.75 -0.76 -22.08
C GLY A 2 29.30 -1.60 -20.89
N VAL A 3 28.91 -0.93 -19.82
CA VAL A 3 28.20 -1.56 -18.70
C VAL A 3 26.85 -2.01 -19.26
N VAL A 4 26.69 -3.31 -19.52
CA VAL A 4 25.39 -3.89 -19.81
C VAL A 4 24.59 -3.76 -18.53
N ALA A 5 23.67 -2.80 -18.46
CA ALA A 5 22.70 -2.72 -17.40
C ALA A 5 21.98 -4.08 -17.33
N LYS A 6 22.17 -4.79 -16.23
CA LYS A 6 21.48 -6.06 -15.98
C LYS A 6 19.99 -5.70 -15.94
N ARG A 7 19.24 -6.05 -17.00
CA ARG A 7 17.78 -5.90 -16.97
C ARG A 7 17.27 -6.66 -15.76
N SER A 8 16.47 -6.00 -14.95
CA SER A 8 15.75 -6.64 -13.87
C SER A 8 14.96 -7.83 -14.45
N SER A 9 14.96 -8.95 -13.74
CA SER A 9 14.10 -10.08 -14.13
C SER A 9 12.66 -9.87 -13.65
N MET A 10 12.39 -8.77 -12.96
CA MET A 10 11.11 -8.44 -12.34
C MET A 10 10.51 -7.19 -12.96
N ILE A 11 9.25 -7.27 -13.35
CA ILE A 11 8.47 -6.16 -13.91
C ILE A 11 7.22 -5.97 -13.04
N PHE A 12 6.91 -4.73 -12.70
CA PHE A 12 5.75 -4.39 -11.91
C PHE A 12 4.86 -3.39 -12.65
N TYR A 13 3.69 -3.82 -13.07
CA TYR A 13 2.64 -2.98 -13.64
C TYR A 13 1.88 -2.30 -12.51
N SER A 14 2.01 -1.00 -12.43
CA SER A 14 1.55 -0.17 -11.31
C SER A 14 0.52 0.85 -11.77
N GLY A 15 -0.65 0.88 -11.16
CA GLY A 15 -1.61 1.95 -11.36
C GLY A 15 -1.11 3.28 -10.79
N ASN A 16 -1.37 4.37 -11.50
CA ASN A 16 -0.88 5.71 -11.13
C ASN A 16 -1.53 6.27 -9.85
N ASP A 17 -2.80 5.96 -9.62
CA ASP A 17 -3.56 6.42 -8.45
C ASP A 17 -4.14 5.26 -7.64
N ASP A 18 -3.53 4.10 -7.75
CA ASP A 18 -4.00 2.88 -7.13
C ASP A 18 -3.27 2.61 -5.79
N HIS A 19 -4.04 2.59 -4.71
CA HIS A 19 -3.51 2.30 -3.38
C HIS A 19 -3.03 0.85 -3.23
N PHE A 20 -3.56 -0.10 -4.03
CA PHE A 20 -3.07 -1.48 -4.08
C PHE A 20 -1.70 -1.58 -4.75
N SER A 21 -1.47 -0.82 -5.81
CA SER A 21 -0.14 -0.70 -6.43
C SER A 21 0.85 -0.03 -5.48
N HIS A 22 0.42 1.03 -4.78
CA HIS A 22 1.28 1.76 -3.85
C HIS A 22 1.80 0.86 -2.73
N ARG A 23 0.95 0.02 -2.12
CA ARG A 23 1.41 -0.88 -1.04
C ARG A 23 2.48 -1.89 -1.49
N VAL A 24 2.41 -2.35 -2.74
CA VAL A 24 3.44 -3.23 -3.31
C VAL A 24 4.74 -2.46 -3.58
N ARG A 25 4.66 -1.22 -4.08
CA ARG A 25 5.84 -0.36 -4.24
C ARG A 25 6.55 -0.08 -2.92
N ILE A 26 5.80 0.09 -1.81
CA ILE A 26 6.40 0.21 -0.47
C ILE A 26 7.19 -1.05 -0.14
N VAL A 27 6.63 -2.24 -0.34
CA VAL A 27 7.34 -3.50 -0.08
C VAL A 27 8.58 -3.64 -0.95
N LEU A 28 8.50 -3.34 -2.25
CA LEU A 28 9.64 -3.38 -3.15
C LEU A 28 10.77 -2.44 -2.68
N ALA A 29 10.41 -1.24 -2.24
CA ALA A 29 11.36 -0.27 -1.71
C ALA A 29 11.97 -0.71 -0.36
N GLU A 30 11.18 -1.24 0.56
CA GLU A 30 11.66 -1.79 1.85
C GLU A 30 12.63 -2.97 1.65
N LYS A 31 12.40 -3.76 0.61
CA LYS A 31 13.28 -4.88 0.24
C LYS A 31 14.50 -4.47 -0.58
N GLY A 32 14.55 -3.23 -1.06
CA GLY A 32 15.62 -2.76 -1.94
C GLY A 32 15.73 -3.55 -3.24
N VAL A 33 14.62 -4.02 -3.77
CA VAL A 33 14.56 -4.86 -4.96
C VAL A 33 14.66 -4.01 -6.22
N ALA A 34 15.55 -4.40 -7.12
CA ALA A 34 15.60 -3.84 -8.46
C ALA A 34 14.43 -4.40 -9.29
N VAL A 35 13.53 -3.53 -9.71
CA VAL A 35 12.32 -3.85 -10.47
C VAL A 35 12.10 -2.81 -11.55
N ASP A 36 11.66 -3.24 -12.72
CA ASP A 36 11.23 -2.34 -13.79
C ASP A 36 9.74 -2.01 -13.55
N ILE A 37 9.45 -0.76 -13.16
CA ILE A 37 8.06 -0.32 -12.92
C ILE A 37 7.50 0.23 -14.23
N VAL A 38 6.34 -0.30 -14.62
CA VAL A 38 5.54 0.17 -15.74
C VAL A 38 4.31 0.87 -15.18
N ASP A 39 4.25 2.18 -15.35
CA ASP A 39 3.09 2.97 -14.95
C ASP A 39 1.94 2.73 -15.92
N VAL A 40 0.81 2.29 -15.37
CA VAL A 40 -0.40 1.98 -16.11
C VAL A 40 -1.44 3.05 -15.84
N SER A 41 -1.94 3.70 -16.89
CA SER A 41 -3.11 4.56 -16.80
C SER A 41 -4.39 3.76 -17.11
N ASP A 42 -5.49 4.12 -16.47
CA ASP A 42 -6.78 3.48 -16.71
C ASP A 42 -7.30 3.68 -18.14
N GLU A 43 -6.83 4.74 -18.80
CA GLU A 43 -7.25 5.09 -20.17
C GLU A 43 -6.59 4.22 -21.25
N GLN A 44 -5.37 3.76 -21.00
CA GLN A 44 -4.57 3.01 -21.98
C GLN A 44 -3.73 1.92 -21.28
N PRO A 45 -4.34 0.84 -20.81
CA PRO A 45 -3.58 -0.28 -20.26
C PRO A 45 -2.74 -0.94 -21.38
N PRO A 46 -1.51 -1.40 -21.07
CA PRO A 46 -0.70 -2.14 -22.03
C PRO A 46 -1.42 -3.39 -22.55
N GLU A 47 -1.36 -3.65 -23.86
CA GLU A 47 -2.00 -4.84 -24.46
C GLU A 47 -1.52 -6.15 -23.83
N GLU A 48 -0.23 -6.22 -23.50
CA GLU A 48 0.39 -7.38 -22.85
C GLU A 48 -0.15 -7.69 -21.45
N LEU A 49 -0.76 -6.70 -20.77
CA LEU A 49 -1.32 -6.92 -19.44
C LEU A 49 -2.52 -7.90 -19.48
N ALA A 50 -3.33 -7.84 -20.54
CA ALA A 50 -4.45 -8.75 -20.74
C ALA A 50 -3.99 -10.21 -20.96
N ASP A 51 -2.83 -10.40 -21.56
CA ASP A 51 -2.23 -11.72 -21.78
C ASP A 51 -1.63 -12.30 -20.49
N LEU A 52 -1.13 -11.44 -19.62
CA LEU A 52 -0.50 -11.81 -18.35
C LEU A 52 -1.51 -12.06 -17.23
N ASN A 53 -2.49 -11.18 -17.10
CA ASN A 53 -3.46 -11.18 -16.01
C ASN A 53 -4.88 -11.35 -16.56
N PRO A 54 -5.60 -12.43 -16.20
CA PRO A 54 -6.95 -12.70 -16.71
C PRO A 54 -7.97 -11.60 -16.35
N TYR A 55 -7.69 -10.78 -15.33
CA TYR A 55 -8.52 -9.64 -14.94
C TYR A 55 -8.14 -8.35 -15.64
N ASN A 56 -7.05 -8.34 -16.43
CA ASN A 56 -6.51 -7.14 -17.09
C ASN A 56 -6.44 -5.92 -16.14
N SER A 57 -5.91 -6.14 -14.95
CA SER A 57 -5.93 -5.16 -13.86
C SER A 57 -4.55 -4.92 -13.27
N VAL A 58 -4.40 -3.80 -12.59
CA VAL A 58 -3.25 -3.47 -11.75
C VAL A 58 -3.60 -3.65 -10.27
N PRO A 59 -2.60 -3.95 -9.42
CA PRO A 59 -1.21 -4.27 -9.75
C PRO A 59 -1.04 -5.66 -10.37
N THR A 60 -0.01 -5.82 -11.21
CA THR A 60 0.44 -7.12 -11.71
C THR A 60 1.95 -7.18 -11.61
N LEU A 61 2.48 -8.27 -11.04
CA LEU A 61 3.91 -8.51 -10.85
C LEU A 61 4.34 -9.70 -11.69
N LEU A 62 5.38 -9.50 -12.48
CA LEU A 62 6.06 -10.55 -13.25
C LEU A 62 7.46 -10.76 -12.65
N ASP A 63 7.76 -11.98 -12.20
CA ASP A 63 9.11 -12.41 -11.84
C ASP A 63 9.47 -13.66 -12.66
N ARG A 64 10.25 -13.48 -13.72
CA ARG A 64 10.53 -14.51 -14.73
C ARG A 64 9.23 -15.04 -15.35
N ASP A 65 8.92 -16.32 -15.12
CA ASP A 65 7.71 -16.96 -15.62
C ASP A 65 6.53 -16.90 -14.64
N LEU A 66 6.76 -16.39 -13.42
CA LEU A 66 5.72 -16.22 -12.41
C LEU A 66 4.98 -14.91 -12.64
N VAL A 67 3.67 -15.00 -12.82
CA VAL A 67 2.77 -13.84 -12.86
C VAL A 67 1.90 -13.84 -11.62
N LEU A 68 1.91 -12.72 -10.90
CA LEU A 68 1.06 -12.51 -9.73
C LEU A 68 0.12 -11.32 -9.97
N TYR A 69 -1.11 -11.50 -9.61
CA TYR A 69 -2.12 -10.47 -9.43
C TYR A 69 -2.73 -10.64 -8.02
N GLU A 70 -3.31 -9.65 -7.40
CA GLU A 70 -3.61 -9.53 -5.97
C GLU A 70 -2.43 -9.03 -5.15
N SER A 71 -2.48 -7.75 -4.81
CA SER A 71 -1.39 -7.07 -4.12
C SER A 71 -0.97 -7.71 -2.80
N LYS A 72 -1.90 -8.33 -2.06
CA LYS A 72 -1.58 -9.03 -0.80
C LYS A 72 -0.72 -10.27 -1.04
N VAL A 73 -1.03 -11.03 -2.09
CA VAL A 73 -0.22 -12.19 -2.51
C VAL A 73 1.17 -11.73 -2.93
N MET A 74 1.26 -10.64 -3.71
CA MET A 74 2.55 -10.06 -4.11
C MET A 74 3.39 -9.63 -2.91
N MET A 75 2.79 -8.95 -1.93
CA MET A 75 3.50 -8.49 -0.74
C MET A 75 4.07 -9.65 0.08
N GLU A 76 3.29 -10.71 0.30
CA GLU A 76 3.77 -11.90 1.00
C GLU A 76 4.84 -12.65 0.18
N TYR A 77 4.63 -12.79 -1.13
CA TYR A 77 5.65 -13.37 -2.03
C TYR A 77 6.98 -12.61 -1.95
N LEU A 78 6.94 -11.29 -2.01
CA LEU A 78 8.14 -10.45 -1.93
C LEU A 78 8.83 -10.57 -0.57
N ASP A 79 8.06 -10.67 0.52
CA ASP A 79 8.61 -10.86 1.86
C ASP A 79 9.31 -12.22 2.01
N GLU A 80 8.74 -13.28 1.45
CA GLU A 80 9.33 -14.62 1.44
C GLU A 80 10.51 -14.73 0.47
N ARG A 81 10.41 -14.10 -0.71
CA ARG A 81 11.45 -14.13 -1.75
C ARG A 81 12.69 -13.35 -1.34
N PHE A 82 12.51 -12.26 -0.58
CA PHE A 82 13.55 -11.39 -0.05
C PHE A 82 13.38 -11.28 1.47
N PRO A 83 13.90 -12.24 2.25
CA PRO A 83 13.56 -12.37 3.67
C PRO A 83 14.08 -11.26 4.57
N HIS A 84 14.93 -10.37 4.09
CA HIS A 84 15.51 -9.29 4.87
C HIS A 84 15.27 -7.91 4.23
N PRO A 85 14.83 -6.91 5.03
CA PRO A 85 14.27 -7.04 6.37
C PRO A 85 12.94 -7.81 6.36
N PRO A 86 12.61 -8.60 7.40
CA PRO A 86 11.31 -9.28 7.48
C PRO A 86 10.19 -8.27 7.69
N LEU A 87 9.09 -8.41 6.94
CA LEU A 87 7.91 -7.55 7.04
C LEU A 87 6.70 -8.27 7.65
N LEU A 88 6.84 -9.52 8.03
CA LEU A 88 5.89 -10.25 8.86
C LEU A 88 6.56 -10.78 10.12
N PRO A 89 5.85 -10.80 11.26
CA PRO A 89 6.37 -11.38 12.48
C PRO A 89 6.74 -12.86 12.31
N VAL A 90 7.77 -13.29 13.03
CA VAL A 90 8.23 -14.70 13.00
C VAL A 90 7.23 -15.61 13.70
N TYR A 91 6.66 -15.15 14.82
CA TYR A 91 5.76 -15.97 15.64
C TYR A 91 4.38 -16.15 14.99
N PRO A 92 3.85 -17.40 14.93
CA PRO A 92 2.61 -17.71 14.24
C PRO A 92 1.40 -16.89 14.70
N VAL A 93 1.27 -16.63 16.00
CA VAL A 93 0.16 -15.84 16.56
C VAL A 93 0.20 -14.40 16.03
N ALA A 94 1.33 -13.72 16.17
CA ALA A 94 1.50 -12.35 15.69
C ALA A 94 1.35 -12.27 14.15
N ARG A 95 1.87 -13.28 13.42
CA ARG A 95 1.71 -13.38 11.97
C ARG A 95 0.25 -13.55 11.55
N ALA A 96 -0.52 -14.36 12.28
CA ALA A 96 -1.95 -14.52 12.04
C ALA A 96 -2.73 -13.23 12.32
N GLN A 97 -2.40 -12.52 13.40
CA GLN A 97 -2.97 -11.21 13.71
C GLN A 97 -2.66 -10.18 12.62
N SER A 98 -1.44 -10.14 12.12
CA SER A 98 -1.06 -9.26 11.00
C SER A 98 -1.90 -9.55 9.74
N ARG A 99 -2.05 -10.82 9.37
CA ARG A 99 -2.90 -11.22 8.23
C ARG A 99 -4.37 -10.87 8.43
N LEU A 100 -4.87 -11.00 9.65
CA LEU A 100 -6.25 -10.61 9.97
C LEU A 100 -6.46 -9.11 9.80
N TRP A 101 -5.50 -8.27 10.24
CA TRP A 101 -5.57 -6.84 10.05
C TRP A 101 -5.44 -6.44 8.58
N MET A 102 -4.55 -7.03 7.81
CA MET A 102 -4.49 -6.81 6.36
C MET A 102 -5.81 -7.16 5.68
N HIS A 103 -6.45 -8.27 6.08
CA HIS A 103 -7.76 -8.66 5.57
C HIS A 103 -8.86 -7.64 5.93
N ARG A 104 -8.86 -7.13 7.18
CA ARG A 104 -9.83 -6.12 7.62
C ARG A 104 -9.66 -4.80 6.87
N ILE A 105 -8.44 -4.32 6.73
CA ILE A 105 -8.14 -3.10 5.94
C ILE A 105 -8.68 -3.25 4.51
N GLU A 106 -8.40 -4.37 3.87
CA GLU A 106 -8.83 -4.64 2.50
C GLU A 106 -10.35 -4.77 2.37
N ARG A 107 -10.99 -5.42 3.32
CA ARG A 107 -12.44 -5.66 3.27
C ARG A 107 -13.28 -4.48 3.74
N GLU A 108 -12.80 -3.73 4.73
CA GLU A 108 -13.58 -2.68 5.37
C GLU A 108 -13.23 -1.29 4.81
N TRP A 109 -11.95 -0.96 4.66
CA TRP A 109 -11.51 0.40 4.32
C TRP A 109 -11.26 0.63 2.83
N CYS A 110 -10.69 -0.33 2.12
CA CYS A 110 -10.49 -0.17 0.68
C CYS A 110 -11.79 0.09 -0.10
N PRO A 111 -12.92 -0.61 0.18
CA PRO A 111 -14.18 -0.28 -0.47
C PRO A 111 -14.69 1.13 -0.14
N MET A 112 -14.38 1.67 1.05
CA MET A 112 -14.74 3.04 1.38
C MET A 112 -13.99 4.06 0.52
N LEU A 113 -12.71 3.81 0.19
CA LEU A 113 -11.96 4.64 -0.73
C LEU A 113 -12.63 4.68 -2.12
N GLU A 114 -13.02 3.51 -2.62
CA GLU A 114 -13.71 3.41 -3.91
C GLU A 114 -15.07 4.14 -3.89
N GLN A 115 -15.85 3.98 -2.82
CA GLN A 115 -17.11 4.71 -2.65
C GLN A 115 -16.93 6.22 -2.57
N ILE A 116 -15.83 6.71 -1.94
CA ILE A 116 -15.53 8.13 -1.88
C ILE A 116 -15.18 8.69 -3.26
N ARG A 117 -14.47 7.91 -4.09
CA ARG A 117 -13.99 8.33 -5.41
C ARG A 117 -15.05 8.25 -6.49
N SER A 118 -15.78 7.14 -6.56
CA SER A 118 -16.70 6.81 -7.65
C SER A 118 -18.17 6.80 -7.27
N GLY A 119 -18.49 6.84 -5.98
CA GLY A 119 -19.86 6.82 -5.49
C GLY A 119 -20.61 8.14 -5.65
N GLY A 120 -21.93 8.09 -5.54
CA GLY A 120 -22.75 9.30 -5.43
C GLY A 120 -22.42 10.12 -4.18
N LYS A 121 -22.78 11.41 -4.18
CA LYS A 121 -22.45 12.33 -3.06
C LYS A 121 -22.82 11.78 -1.68
N LYS A 122 -24.01 11.19 -1.55
CA LYS A 122 -24.51 10.66 -0.27
C LYS A 122 -23.69 9.46 0.22
N GLU A 123 -23.35 8.55 -0.69
CA GLU A 123 -22.54 7.36 -0.43
C GLU A 123 -21.10 7.77 -0.07
N ALA A 124 -20.53 8.70 -0.81
CA ALA A 124 -19.19 9.24 -0.56
C ALA A 124 -19.11 9.93 0.80
N ASP A 125 -20.09 10.77 1.17
CA ASP A 125 -20.11 11.45 2.46
C ASP A 125 -20.25 10.46 3.62
N LYS A 126 -21.06 9.40 3.45
CA LYS A 126 -21.19 8.33 4.42
C LYS A 126 -19.86 7.58 4.59
N ALA A 127 -19.24 7.18 3.49
CA ALA A 127 -17.95 6.46 3.51
C ALA A 127 -16.82 7.29 4.13
N ARG A 128 -16.76 8.60 3.86
CA ARG A 128 -15.82 9.52 4.53
C ARG A 128 -15.99 9.52 6.04
N LYS A 129 -17.22 9.60 6.50
CA LYS A 129 -17.54 9.60 7.94
C LYS A 129 -17.13 8.26 8.57
N GLU A 130 -17.49 7.13 7.97
CA GLU A 130 -17.20 5.80 8.49
C GLU A 130 -15.68 5.52 8.52
N LEU A 131 -14.96 5.89 7.47
CA LEU A 131 -13.50 5.73 7.42
C LEU A 131 -12.83 6.63 8.48
N ARG A 132 -13.26 7.89 8.60
CA ARG A 132 -12.76 8.80 9.62
C ARG A 132 -12.97 8.26 11.04
N GLU A 133 -14.15 7.76 11.35
CA GLU A 133 -14.48 7.17 12.66
C GLU A 133 -13.63 5.91 12.92
N SER A 134 -13.44 5.06 11.92
CA SER A 134 -12.59 3.88 12.01
C SER A 134 -11.13 4.24 12.31
N LEU A 135 -10.59 5.27 11.63
CA LEU A 135 -9.23 5.76 11.86
C LEU A 135 -9.05 6.37 13.25
N ILE A 136 -10.04 7.11 13.74
CA ILE A 136 -10.05 7.61 15.13
C ILE A 136 -10.02 6.43 16.10
N GLY A 137 -10.82 5.41 15.85
CA GLY A 137 -10.92 4.22 16.69
C GLY A 137 -9.63 3.41 16.82
N ILE A 138 -8.77 3.40 15.80
CA ILE A 138 -7.47 2.70 15.86
C ILE A 138 -6.33 3.53 16.44
N SER A 139 -6.53 4.83 16.67
CA SER A 139 -5.47 5.71 17.15
C SER A 139 -4.76 5.21 18.43
N PRO A 140 -5.46 4.62 19.42
CA PRO A 140 -4.81 4.08 20.61
C PRO A 140 -3.82 2.95 20.35
N ILE A 141 -3.91 2.24 19.21
CA ILE A 141 -2.96 1.17 18.85
C ILE A 141 -1.52 1.70 18.78
N PHE A 142 -1.35 2.99 18.46
CA PHE A 142 -0.06 3.63 18.27
C PHE A 142 0.47 4.36 19.52
N GLU A 143 -0.17 4.19 20.68
CA GLU A 143 0.31 4.77 21.95
C GLU A 143 1.57 4.09 22.45
N ASP A 144 1.59 2.75 22.42
CA ASP A 144 2.65 1.94 23.00
C ASP A 144 3.63 1.39 21.96
N MET A 145 3.24 1.36 20.68
CA MET A 145 4.03 0.75 19.60
C MET A 145 4.32 1.75 18.47
N PRO A 146 5.55 1.76 17.94
CA PRO A 146 5.92 2.69 16.87
C PRO A 146 5.23 2.39 15.54
N TYR A 147 4.86 1.12 15.30
CA TYR A 147 4.15 0.66 14.11
C TYR A 147 2.87 -0.08 14.47
N PHE A 148 2.14 -0.59 13.50
CA PHE A 148 0.84 -1.20 13.71
C PHE A 148 0.97 -2.47 14.55
N MET A 149 0.67 -2.38 15.85
CA MET A 149 0.81 -3.47 16.84
C MET A 149 2.20 -4.14 16.83
N SER A 150 3.26 -3.39 16.53
CA SER A 150 4.60 -3.93 16.34
C SER A 150 5.69 -2.89 16.64
N GLU A 151 6.83 -3.37 17.14
CA GLU A 151 8.06 -2.58 17.24
C GLU A 151 8.71 -2.37 15.87
N GLU A 152 8.45 -3.25 14.92
CA GLU A 152 9.03 -3.25 13.58
C GLU A 152 7.96 -2.90 12.54
N PHE A 153 8.38 -2.27 11.45
CA PHE A 153 7.54 -1.99 10.28
C PHE A 153 7.12 -3.30 9.60
N THR A 154 5.82 -3.45 9.30
CA THR A 154 5.25 -4.70 8.78
C THR A 154 4.40 -4.48 7.52
N LEU A 155 3.94 -5.59 6.92
CA LEU A 155 2.99 -5.56 5.80
C LEU A 155 1.66 -4.90 6.17
N VAL A 156 1.29 -4.86 7.45
CA VAL A 156 0.09 -4.12 7.90
C VAL A 156 0.28 -2.62 7.67
N ASP A 157 1.47 -2.11 7.98
CA ASP A 157 1.82 -0.71 7.73
C ASP A 157 1.83 -0.41 6.22
N CYS A 158 2.34 -1.34 5.40
CA CYS A 158 2.28 -1.22 3.94
C CYS A 158 0.85 -1.13 3.41
N CYS A 159 -0.12 -1.80 4.06
CA CYS A 159 -1.54 -1.70 3.70
C CYS A 159 -2.17 -0.39 4.15
N LEU A 160 -1.82 0.10 5.34
CA LEU A 160 -2.43 1.27 5.94
C LEU A 160 -1.87 2.59 5.37
N ALA A 161 -0.57 2.66 5.15
CA ALA A 161 0.11 3.89 4.75
C ALA A 161 -0.45 4.54 3.47
N PRO A 162 -0.76 3.80 2.38
CA PRO A 162 -1.38 4.37 1.19
C PRO A 162 -2.75 5.01 1.43
N ILE A 163 -3.54 4.46 2.35
CA ILE A 163 -4.83 5.02 2.75
C ILE A 163 -4.64 6.34 3.48
N LEU A 164 -3.75 6.35 4.48
CA LEU A 164 -3.45 7.54 5.26
C LEU A 164 -2.80 8.64 4.42
N TRP A 165 -2.01 8.27 3.41
CA TRP A 165 -1.41 9.23 2.48
C TRP A 165 -2.46 10.00 1.69
N ARG A 166 -3.56 9.33 1.30
CA ARG A 166 -4.64 9.86 0.47
C ARG A 166 -5.71 10.66 1.23
N LEU A 167 -5.65 10.76 2.56
CA LEU A 167 -6.68 11.44 3.35
C LEU A 167 -6.96 12.89 2.90
N PRO A 168 -5.97 13.74 2.57
CA PRO A 168 -6.25 15.09 2.09
C PRO A 168 -7.06 15.10 0.78
N GLU A 169 -6.71 14.28 -0.18
CA GLU A 169 -7.42 14.17 -1.46
C GLU A 169 -8.84 13.63 -1.28
N LEU A 170 -9.05 12.74 -0.31
CA LEU A 170 -10.37 12.21 0.05
C LEU A 170 -11.21 13.21 0.87
N ASN A 171 -10.68 14.39 1.19
CA ASN A 171 -11.31 15.39 2.05
C ASN A 171 -11.67 14.82 3.44
N ILE A 172 -10.75 14.05 4.02
CA ILE A 172 -10.88 13.51 5.38
C ILE A 172 -9.90 14.22 6.30
N GLU A 173 -10.45 15.00 7.22
CA GLU A 173 -9.68 15.67 8.28
C GLU A 173 -9.80 14.89 9.58
N LEU A 174 -8.68 14.61 10.21
CA LEU A 174 -8.62 13.93 11.50
C LEU A 174 -8.56 14.95 12.65
N PRO A 175 -9.27 14.71 13.78
CA PRO A 175 -9.29 15.63 14.91
C PRO A 175 -7.98 15.51 15.70
N GLU A 176 -7.03 16.39 15.46
CA GLU A 176 -5.65 16.34 15.98
C GLU A 176 -5.56 16.00 17.47
N LYS A 177 -6.44 16.59 18.29
CA LYS A 177 -6.43 16.38 19.75
C LYS A 177 -6.76 14.94 20.16
N GLN A 178 -7.55 14.24 19.34
CA GLN A 178 -8.02 12.87 19.64
C GLN A 178 -7.12 11.79 19.06
N VAL A 179 -6.36 12.12 18.01
CA VAL A 179 -5.60 11.12 17.23
C VAL A 179 -4.09 11.42 17.21
N LYS A 180 -3.56 12.06 18.25
CA LYS A 180 -2.12 12.36 18.34
C LYS A 180 -1.23 11.13 18.09
N PRO A 181 -1.52 9.92 18.65
CA PRO A 181 -0.72 8.74 18.38
C PRO A 181 -0.73 8.35 16.91
N LEU A 182 -1.89 8.39 16.25
CA LEU A 182 -2.01 8.12 14.82
C LEU A 182 -1.23 9.14 13.97
N LEU A 183 -1.30 10.43 14.30
CA LEU A 183 -0.54 11.45 13.56
C LEU A 183 0.97 11.29 13.73
N SER A 184 1.43 10.91 14.92
CA SER A 184 2.84 10.59 15.16
C SER A 184 3.29 9.36 14.37
N TYR A 185 2.44 8.35 14.27
CA TYR A 185 2.66 7.18 13.43
C TYR A 185 2.74 7.57 11.95
N MET A 186 1.78 8.36 11.45
CA MET A 186 1.76 8.85 10.06
C MET A 186 3.07 9.56 9.72
N SER A 187 3.50 10.51 10.58
CA SER A 187 4.76 11.21 10.39
C SER A 187 5.94 10.23 10.30
N ARG A 188 6.02 9.27 11.21
CA ARG A 188 7.09 8.27 11.23
C ARG A 188 7.12 7.43 9.96
N VAL A 189 5.96 6.97 9.49
CA VAL A 189 5.87 6.13 8.27
C VAL A 189 6.21 6.95 7.03
N PHE A 190 5.69 8.18 6.91
CA PHE A 190 5.93 9.03 5.74
C PHE A 190 7.36 9.54 5.63
N GLU A 191 8.08 9.61 6.76
CA GLU A 191 9.51 9.97 6.80
C GLU A 191 10.44 8.84 6.38
N ARG A 192 9.97 7.58 6.31
CA ARG A 192 10.80 6.46 5.88
C ARG A 192 11.28 6.64 4.45
N GLU A 193 12.57 6.38 4.22
CA GLU A 193 13.15 6.50 2.87
C GLU A 193 12.48 5.56 1.86
N ALA A 194 12.13 4.35 2.28
CA ALA A 194 11.41 3.40 1.43
C ALA A 194 10.00 3.89 1.08
N PHE A 195 9.29 4.53 2.01
CA PHE A 195 8.00 5.14 1.73
C PHE A 195 8.13 6.27 0.71
N LYS A 196 9.07 7.21 0.93
CA LYS A 196 9.33 8.30 -0.02
C LYS A 196 9.70 7.80 -1.41
N ALA A 197 10.53 6.75 -1.47
CA ALA A 197 10.95 6.13 -2.72
C ALA A 197 9.81 5.38 -3.44
N SER A 198 8.76 4.98 -2.72
CA SER A 198 7.61 4.28 -3.29
C SER A 198 6.60 5.21 -3.97
N LEU A 199 6.67 6.51 -3.71
CA LEU A 199 5.74 7.51 -4.24
C LEU A 199 6.01 7.77 -5.72
N ASN A 200 5.00 7.65 -6.55
CA ASN A 200 5.03 8.15 -7.93
C ASN A 200 4.73 9.67 -7.97
N GLU A 201 4.83 10.28 -9.16
CA GLU A 201 4.64 11.73 -9.30
C GLU A 201 3.24 12.18 -8.88
N ARG A 202 2.19 11.42 -9.25
CA ARG A 202 0.80 11.72 -8.86
C ARG A 202 0.61 11.69 -7.35
N GLU A 203 1.22 10.72 -6.67
CA GLU A 203 1.12 10.60 -5.21
C GLU A 203 1.89 11.69 -4.46
N LYS A 204 3.00 12.17 -5.01
CA LYS A 204 3.72 13.32 -4.45
C LYS A 204 2.88 14.59 -4.47
N GLU A 205 2.09 14.79 -5.53
CA GLU A 205 1.19 15.94 -5.66
C GLU A 205 0.05 15.96 -4.63
N MET A 206 -0.37 14.81 -4.10
CA MET A 206 -1.46 14.73 -3.13
C MET A 206 -1.19 15.49 -1.82
N ARG A 207 0.08 15.80 -1.53
CA ARG A 207 0.52 16.48 -0.30
C ARG A 207 1.54 17.59 -0.57
N ALA A 208 1.60 18.08 -1.81
CA ALA A 208 2.45 19.22 -2.19
C ALA A 208 1.90 20.56 -1.68
#